data_bf3e419a4c3099c3c145e58b983adedb
#
_entry.id   bf3e419a4c3099c3c145e58b983adedb
#
_cell.length_a   1.000
_cell.length_b   1.000
_cell.length_c   1.000
_cell.angle_alpha   90.00
_cell.angle_beta   90.00
_cell.angle_gamma   90.00
#
_symmetry.space_group_name_H-M   'P 1'
#
loop_
_entity.id
_entity.type
_entity.pdbx_description
1 polymer ?
#
loop_
_entity_poly.entity_id
_entity_poly.type
_entity_poly.pdbx_seq_one_letter_code
_entity_poly.pdbx_strand_id
1 'polypeptide(L)'
;MRYVLVSCTLYFVFFSTAPLCAAAESAFADSLFQEGDYLNAAHEYKRLLFLHPDTLQSDFIAFRVAASYQNAGKLKNAIRAYQLLIDTYPESNLAARCKNNIAQCHILLGDSKQGLSALKQFLAEHAESDLAPRAHFTIGVVHIDKREWTQARQVWNDVSLTYPDSPFAGVSNRLAQKVEDAENLPRRSPTIAAALSVFLPGSGQVYTGRTVDGLYAFVSVAVLGGASFYYADRGRYEVAVPIGILGAFFYGNSIYQGIQTARTFNGQHEKLFRSRLQQEIRESGLFGVISPPVKEVKLVLWESGF
;
A
#
# COMPACT_ATOMS: atom_id res chain seq x y z
N MET A 1 -13.99 60.34 71.10
CA MET A 1 -13.05 59.36 70.57
C MET A 1 -13.83 58.21 69.93
N ARG A 2 -13.94 58.25 68.59
CA ARG A 2 -14.60 57.18 67.81
C ARG A 2 -13.53 56.49 66.94
N TYR A 3 -13.24 55.29 67.25
CA TYR A 3 -12.34 54.47 66.42
C TYR A 3 -13.16 53.91 65.27
N VAL A 4 -12.77 54.26 64.03
CA VAL A 4 -13.27 53.67 62.82
C VAL A 4 -12.37 52.47 62.51
N LEU A 5 -12.89 51.23 62.64
CA LEU A 5 -12.27 49.99 62.18
C LEU A 5 -12.50 49.87 60.65
N VAL A 6 -11.43 50.04 59.89
CA VAL A 6 -11.43 49.74 58.45
C VAL A 6 -11.15 48.29 58.30
N SER A 7 -12.18 47.50 57.97
CA SER A 7 -12.06 46.08 57.62
C SER A 7 -11.52 45.97 56.18
N CYS A 8 -10.26 45.58 56.05
CA CYS A 8 -9.63 45.27 54.75
C CYS A 8 -9.99 43.83 54.38
N THR A 9 -11.06 43.64 53.60
CA THR A 9 -11.38 42.36 52.98
C THR A 9 -10.47 42.14 51.78
N LEU A 10 -9.44 41.32 51.96
CA LEU A 10 -8.62 40.77 50.84
C LEU A 10 -9.50 39.81 50.03
N TYR A 11 -9.95 40.24 48.87
CA TYR A 11 -10.47 39.37 47.85
C TYR A 11 -9.29 38.61 47.20
N PHE A 12 -9.07 37.34 47.60
CA PHE A 12 -8.24 36.43 46.89
C PHE A 12 -8.98 36.04 45.61
N VAL A 13 -8.64 36.71 44.49
CA VAL A 13 -9.05 36.26 43.19
C VAL A 13 -8.20 35.04 42.84
N PHE A 14 -8.76 33.86 43.08
CA PHE A 14 -8.20 32.61 42.50
C PHE A 14 -8.39 32.71 40.97
N PHE A 15 -7.42 33.30 40.29
CA PHE A 15 -7.28 33.08 38.86
C PHE A 15 -6.99 31.61 38.67
N SER A 16 -7.98 30.87 38.14
CA SER A 16 -7.78 29.50 37.72
C SER A 16 -6.72 29.48 36.62
N THR A 17 -5.50 29.14 36.98
CA THR A 17 -4.34 29.02 36.06
C THR A 17 -4.38 27.69 35.25
N ALA A 18 -5.37 26.83 35.51
CA ALA A 18 -5.51 25.53 34.89
C ALA A 18 -5.56 25.57 33.34
N PRO A 19 -6.32 26.47 32.65
CA PRO A 19 -6.37 26.44 31.20
C PRO A 19 -5.07 26.92 30.54
N LEU A 20 -4.30 27.79 31.20
CA LEU A 20 -3.03 28.28 30.66
C LEU A 20 -1.91 27.23 30.72
N CYS A 21 -1.93 26.37 31.73
CA CYS A 21 -0.97 25.29 31.92
C CYS A 21 -1.22 24.19 30.88
N ALA A 22 -2.47 23.79 30.65
CA ALA A 22 -2.81 22.76 29.68
C ALA A 22 -2.46 23.16 28.23
N ALA A 23 -2.64 24.44 27.87
CA ALA A 23 -2.27 24.96 26.56
C ALA A 23 -0.74 24.98 26.34
N ALA A 24 0.05 25.29 27.37
CA ALA A 24 1.51 25.24 27.29
C ALA A 24 2.03 23.80 27.21
N GLU A 25 1.39 22.86 27.91
CA GLU A 25 1.76 21.43 27.88
C GLU A 25 1.40 20.77 26.54
N SER A 26 0.28 21.13 25.90
CA SER A 26 -0.06 20.63 24.56
C SER A 26 0.93 21.14 23.51
N ALA A 27 1.47 22.37 23.67
CA ALA A 27 2.47 22.91 22.75
C ALA A 27 3.75 22.06 22.69
N PHE A 28 4.18 21.47 23.81
CA PHE A 28 5.32 20.56 23.81
C PHE A 28 5.03 19.25 23.06
N ALA A 29 3.88 18.66 23.29
CA ALA A 29 3.47 17.47 22.53
C ALA A 29 3.32 17.76 21.03
N ASP A 30 2.81 18.96 20.68
CA ASP A 30 2.68 19.42 19.30
C ASP A 30 4.05 19.65 18.64
N SER A 31 5.05 20.19 19.37
CA SER A 31 6.42 20.33 18.82
C SER A 31 7.05 18.97 18.50
N LEU A 32 6.94 18.01 19.41
CA LEU A 32 7.41 16.64 19.16
C LEU A 32 6.75 16.02 17.92
N PHE A 33 5.45 16.24 17.77
CA PHE A 33 4.73 15.74 16.59
C PHE A 33 5.21 16.43 15.29
N GLN A 34 5.47 17.74 15.31
CA GLN A 34 5.98 18.48 14.15
C GLN A 34 7.42 18.09 13.79
N GLU A 35 8.25 17.79 14.78
CA GLU A 35 9.61 17.30 14.61
C GLU A 35 9.69 15.85 14.12
N GLY A 36 8.55 15.15 14.07
CA GLY A 36 8.47 13.75 13.64
C GLY A 36 8.75 12.74 14.75
N ASP A 37 8.92 13.19 16.00
CA ASP A 37 9.06 12.31 17.15
C ASP A 37 7.69 11.85 17.66
N TYR A 38 7.03 11.09 16.79
CA TYR A 38 5.64 10.68 16.99
C TYR A 38 5.42 9.79 18.22
N LEU A 39 6.41 8.98 18.61
CA LEU A 39 6.24 8.10 19.77
C LEU A 39 6.25 8.92 21.07
N ASN A 40 7.17 9.84 21.21
CA ASN A 40 7.23 10.72 22.37
C ASN A 40 6.02 11.67 22.38
N ALA A 41 5.61 12.20 21.22
CA ALA A 41 4.36 12.95 21.10
C ALA A 41 3.15 12.14 21.61
N ALA A 42 3.03 10.86 21.23
CA ALA A 42 1.95 9.98 21.72
C ALA A 42 2.00 9.81 23.24
N HIS A 43 3.18 9.70 23.84
CA HIS A 43 3.35 9.58 25.29
C HIS A 43 2.94 10.87 26.00
N GLU A 44 3.35 12.04 25.49
CA GLU A 44 2.99 13.33 26.06
C GLU A 44 1.48 13.62 25.94
N TYR A 45 0.87 13.36 24.80
CA TYR A 45 -0.59 13.48 24.67
C TYR A 45 -1.34 12.55 25.63
N LYS A 46 -0.86 11.34 25.89
CA LYS A 46 -1.44 10.44 26.89
C LYS A 46 -1.27 10.98 28.30
N ARG A 47 -0.11 11.56 28.62
CA ARG A 47 0.12 12.21 29.90
C ARG A 47 -0.89 13.32 30.13
N LEU A 48 -1.14 14.15 29.10
CA LEU A 48 -2.12 15.24 29.15
C LEU A 48 -3.54 14.72 29.43
N LEU A 49 -3.96 13.64 28.73
CA LEU A 49 -5.28 13.03 28.97
C LEU A 49 -5.41 12.47 30.38
N PHE A 50 -4.33 11.94 30.94
CA PHE A 50 -4.34 11.44 32.31
C PHE A 50 -4.42 12.55 33.37
N LEU A 51 -3.71 13.67 33.14
CA LEU A 51 -3.70 14.78 34.07
C LEU A 51 -4.96 15.65 33.97
N HIS A 52 -5.55 15.74 32.78
CA HIS A 52 -6.68 16.62 32.47
C HIS A 52 -7.77 15.86 31.67
N PRO A 53 -8.44 14.85 32.28
CA PRO A 53 -9.36 13.97 31.54
C PRO A 53 -10.62 14.68 31.04
N ASP A 54 -11.08 15.72 31.74
CA ASP A 54 -12.36 16.39 31.50
C ASP A 54 -12.21 17.78 30.82
N THR A 55 -11.17 17.97 30.03
CA THR A 55 -11.02 19.20 29.28
C THR A 55 -11.90 19.21 28.01
N LEU A 56 -12.32 20.40 27.57
CA LEU A 56 -13.09 20.59 26.33
C LEU A 56 -12.36 20.07 25.06
N GLN A 57 -11.09 19.71 25.17
CA GLN A 57 -10.25 19.23 24.06
C GLN A 57 -9.78 17.77 24.23
N SER A 58 -10.35 17.02 25.18
CA SER A 58 -9.90 15.66 25.47
C SER A 58 -10.07 14.73 24.27
N ASP A 59 -11.13 14.87 23.48
CA ASP A 59 -11.33 14.14 22.24
C ASP A 59 -10.28 14.50 21.18
N PHE A 60 -9.92 15.77 21.03
CA PHE A 60 -8.85 16.21 20.13
C PHE A 60 -7.48 15.67 20.58
N ILE A 61 -7.16 15.69 21.87
CA ILE A 61 -5.91 15.14 22.39
C ILE A 61 -5.88 13.60 22.18
N ALA A 62 -6.99 12.90 22.41
CA ALA A 62 -7.13 11.49 22.11
C ALA A 62 -6.91 11.18 20.62
N PHE A 63 -7.44 12.03 19.74
CA PHE A 63 -7.17 11.94 18.31
C PHE A 63 -5.67 12.11 17.99
N ARG A 64 -5.01 13.08 18.64
CA ARG A 64 -3.57 13.32 18.48
C ARG A 64 -2.73 12.11 18.94
N VAL A 65 -3.12 11.41 20.02
CA VAL A 65 -2.49 10.13 20.42
C VAL A 65 -2.57 9.11 19.29
N ALA A 66 -3.77 8.91 18.73
CA ALA A 66 -3.98 7.93 17.66
C ALA A 66 -3.23 8.30 16.38
N ALA A 67 -3.26 9.58 15.98
CA ALA A 67 -2.53 10.11 14.84
C ALA A 67 -1.01 9.98 15.00
N SER A 68 -0.49 10.18 16.21
CA SER A 68 0.92 9.96 16.52
C SER A 68 1.33 8.50 16.34
N TYR A 69 0.53 7.55 16.81
CA TYR A 69 0.79 6.12 16.55
C TYR A 69 0.72 5.78 15.06
N GLN A 70 -0.23 6.35 14.34
CA GLN A 70 -0.35 6.14 12.89
C GLN A 70 0.90 6.62 12.16
N ASN A 71 1.36 7.84 12.45
CA ASN A 71 2.55 8.43 11.83
C ASN A 71 3.85 7.71 12.25
N ALA A 72 3.91 7.16 13.47
CA ALA A 72 4.99 6.29 13.93
C ALA A 72 4.99 4.90 13.29
N GLY A 73 4.03 4.57 12.41
CA GLY A 73 3.87 3.25 11.82
C GLY A 73 3.38 2.17 12.80
N LYS A 74 2.96 2.55 14.01
CA LYS A 74 2.40 1.65 15.02
C LYS A 74 0.90 1.45 14.80
N LEU A 75 0.56 0.95 13.60
CA LEU A 75 -0.81 0.93 13.07
C LEU A 75 -1.81 0.20 13.95
N LYS A 76 -1.42 -0.93 14.59
CA LYS A 76 -2.29 -1.63 15.53
C LYS A 76 -2.61 -0.80 16.78
N ASN A 77 -1.65 0.02 17.23
CA ASN A 77 -1.87 0.92 18.36
C ASN A 77 -2.75 2.09 17.94
N ALA A 78 -2.56 2.61 16.72
CA ALA A 78 -3.41 3.66 16.15
C ALA A 78 -4.89 3.20 16.06
N ILE A 79 -5.15 2.00 15.52
CA ILE A 79 -6.51 1.45 15.44
C ILE A 79 -7.15 1.40 16.83
N ARG A 80 -6.44 0.86 17.83
CA ARG A 80 -6.96 0.79 19.20
C ARG A 80 -7.23 2.17 19.82
N ALA A 81 -6.34 3.13 19.56
CA ALA A 81 -6.50 4.48 20.08
C ALA A 81 -7.65 5.25 19.40
N TYR A 82 -7.84 5.08 18.08
CA TYR A 82 -9.00 5.63 17.37
C TYR A 82 -10.31 4.99 17.84
N GLN A 83 -10.31 3.66 18.04
CA GLN A 83 -11.50 2.97 18.55
C GLN A 83 -11.84 3.45 19.97
N LEU A 84 -10.85 3.55 20.84
CA LEU A 84 -11.05 4.07 22.21
C LEU A 84 -11.64 5.48 22.19
N LEU A 85 -11.20 6.35 21.26
CA LEU A 85 -11.79 7.68 21.12
C LEU A 85 -13.27 7.60 20.75
N ILE A 86 -13.63 6.77 19.76
CA ILE A 86 -15.05 6.59 19.35
C ILE A 86 -15.89 6.08 20.52
N ASP A 87 -15.37 5.15 21.30
CA ASP A 87 -16.08 4.53 22.41
C ASP A 87 -16.22 5.52 23.61
N THR A 88 -15.19 6.37 23.84
CA THR A 88 -15.17 7.31 24.98
C THR A 88 -15.90 8.62 24.64
N TYR A 89 -15.81 9.08 23.40
CA TYR A 89 -16.39 10.35 22.92
C TYR A 89 -17.29 10.11 21.69
N PRO A 90 -18.43 9.40 21.82
CA PRO A 90 -19.26 9.04 20.66
C PRO A 90 -19.85 10.25 19.93
N GLU A 91 -20.08 11.34 20.65
CA GLU A 91 -20.63 12.59 20.07
C GLU A 91 -19.55 13.53 19.51
N SER A 92 -18.28 13.11 19.52
CA SER A 92 -17.20 13.92 18.94
C SER A 92 -17.33 14.03 17.43
N ASN A 93 -17.15 15.22 16.91
CA ASN A 93 -17.07 15.47 15.46
C ASN A 93 -15.86 14.78 14.80
N LEU A 94 -14.92 14.25 15.60
CA LEU A 94 -13.77 13.50 15.13
C LEU A 94 -14.07 12.00 14.92
N ALA A 95 -15.23 11.50 15.39
CA ALA A 95 -15.57 10.08 15.28
C ALA A 95 -15.58 9.60 13.82
N ALA A 96 -16.16 10.36 12.90
CA ALA A 96 -16.15 10.06 11.48
C ALA A 96 -14.71 9.98 10.91
N ARG A 97 -13.86 10.93 11.31
CA ARG A 97 -12.44 10.93 10.92
C ARG A 97 -11.68 9.73 11.47
N CYS A 98 -11.98 9.34 12.72
CA CYS A 98 -11.39 8.14 13.34
C CYS A 98 -11.77 6.87 12.57
N LYS A 99 -13.05 6.68 12.20
CA LYS A 99 -13.52 5.55 11.39
C LYS A 99 -12.77 5.46 10.06
N ASN A 100 -12.62 6.58 9.34
CA ASN A 100 -11.86 6.63 8.11
C ASN A 100 -10.37 6.29 8.33
N ASN A 101 -9.75 6.79 9.40
CA ASN A 101 -8.34 6.50 9.71
C ASN A 101 -8.11 5.05 10.15
N ILE A 102 -9.05 4.43 10.86
CA ILE A 102 -9.03 2.98 11.17
C ILE A 102 -8.98 2.17 9.87
N ALA A 103 -9.86 2.49 8.92
CA ALA A 103 -9.87 1.83 7.62
C ALA A 103 -8.52 1.97 6.89
N GLN A 104 -7.94 3.15 6.90
CA GLN A 104 -6.61 3.40 6.33
C GLN A 104 -5.53 2.57 7.04
N CYS A 105 -5.55 2.48 8.36
CA CYS A 105 -4.62 1.67 9.12
C CYS A 105 -4.72 0.17 8.76
N HIS A 106 -5.94 -0.35 8.55
CA HIS A 106 -6.12 -1.72 8.06
C HIS A 106 -5.51 -1.94 6.67
N ILE A 107 -5.69 -0.99 5.75
CA ILE A 107 -5.08 -1.04 4.42
C ILE A 107 -3.55 -1.06 4.51
N LEU A 108 -2.97 -0.20 5.34
CA LEU A 108 -1.52 -0.14 5.56
C LEU A 108 -0.95 -1.40 6.21
N LEU A 109 -1.73 -2.10 7.03
CA LEU A 109 -1.38 -3.41 7.58
C LEU A 109 -1.43 -4.54 6.55
N GLY A 110 -1.92 -4.26 5.34
CA GLY A 110 -2.14 -5.26 4.28
C GLY A 110 -3.48 -5.97 4.39
N ASP A 111 -4.31 -5.62 5.36
CA ASP A 111 -5.67 -6.16 5.51
C ASP A 111 -6.68 -5.34 4.67
N SER A 112 -6.49 -5.43 3.35
CA SER A 112 -7.34 -4.73 2.40
C SER A 112 -8.83 -5.11 2.49
N LYS A 113 -9.15 -6.31 3.00
CA LYS A 113 -10.53 -6.75 3.14
C LYS A 113 -11.24 -5.98 4.26
N GLN A 114 -10.63 -5.90 5.44
CA GLN A 114 -11.17 -5.13 6.56
C GLN A 114 -11.18 -3.63 6.23
N GLY A 115 -10.11 -3.11 5.62
CA GLY A 115 -10.04 -1.72 5.18
C GLY A 115 -11.16 -1.32 4.22
N LEU A 116 -11.43 -2.14 3.18
CA LEU A 116 -12.54 -1.89 2.25
C LEU A 116 -13.91 -1.97 2.94
N SER A 117 -14.10 -2.94 3.82
CA SER A 117 -15.36 -3.07 4.57
C SER A 117 -15.60 -1.84 5.44
N ALA A 118 -14.57 -1.38 6.15
CA ALA A 118 -14.65 -0.19 7.00
C ALA A 118 -14.90 1.09 6.20
N LEU A 119 -14.26 1.26 5.01
CA LEU A 119 -14.52 2.41 4.13
C LEU A 119 -15.95 2.40 3.57
N LYS A 120 -16.45 1.24 3.16
CA LYS A 120 -17.83 1.12 2.67
C LYS A 120 -18.85 1.42 3.78
N GLN A 121 -18.61 0.94 4.99
CA GLN A 121 -19.44 1.27 6.15
C GLN A 121 -19.39 2.76 6.45
N PHE A 122 -18.19 3.36 6.46
CA PHE A 122 -18.02 4.80 6.64
C PHE A 122 -18.84 5.60 5.62
N LEU A 123 -18.78 5.24 4.35
CA LEU A 123 -19.52 5.93 3.28
C LEU A 123 -21.02 5.74 3.40
N ALA A 124 -21.50 4.58 3.89
CA ALA A 124 -22.92 4.35 4.14
C ALA A 124 -23.48 5.22 5.27
N GLU A 125 -22.66 5.47 6.30
CA GLU A 125 -23.03 6.27 7.47
C GLU A 125 -22.80 7.78 7.28
N HIS A 126 -21.81 8.17 6.43
CA HIS A 126 -21.31 9.53 6.29
C HIS A 126 -21.11 9.93 4.81
N ALA A 127 -22.11 9.68 3.95
CA ALA A 127 -22.03 9.96 2.51
C ALA A 127 -21.76 11.43 2.18
N GLU A 128 -22.33 12.34 2.97
CA GLU A 128 -22.22 13.80 2.80
C GLU A 128 -20.99 14.41 3.50
N SER A 129 -20.12 13.55 4.09
CA SER A 129 -18.93 14.04 4.78
C SER A 129 -17.90 14.60 3.81
N ASP A 130 -17.17 15.63 4.22
CA ASP A 130 -15.98 16.16 3.55
C ASP A 130 -14.87 15.14 3.34
N LEU A 131 -14.94 14.02 4.07
CA LEU A 131 -14.03 12.87 3.94
C LEU A 131 -14.49 11.83 2.91
N ALA A 132 -15.73 11.90 2.41
CA ALA A 132 -16.26 10.94 1.45
C ALA A 132 -15.43 10.85 0.15
N PRO A 133 -14.99 11.95 -0.48
CA PRO A 133 -14.12 11.89 -1.65
C PRO A 133 -12.80 11.16 -1.37
N ARG A 134 -12.21 11.38 -0.20
CA ARG A 134 -10.98 10.69 0.23
C ARG A 134 -11.22 9.19 0.43
N ALA A 135 -12.33 8.82 1.04
CA ALA A 135 -12.69 7.42 1.27
C ALA A 135 -12.89 6.67 -0.06
N HIS A 136 -13.65 7.25 -1.00
CA HIS A 136 -13.81 6.70 -2.35
C HIS A 136 -12.47 6.60 -3.09
N PHE A 137 -11.65 7.65 -3.05
CA PHE A 137 -10.32 7.63 -3.67
C PHE A 137 -9.47 6.48 -3.12
N THR A 138 -9.49 6.27 -1.79
CA THR A 138 -8.76 5.18 -1.13
C THR A 138 -9.26 3.80 -1.56
N ILE A 139 -10.57 3.62 -1.79
CA ILE A 139 -11.13 2.38 -2.33
C ILE A 139 -10.53 2.09 -3.72
N GLY A 140 -10.41 3.09 -4.58
CA GLY A 140 -9.75 2.94 -5.88
C GLY A 140 -8.28 2.50 -5.75
N VAL A 141 -7.53 3.05 -4.80
CA VAL A 141 -6.15 2.63 -4.52
C VAL A 141 -6.08 1.16 -4.11
N VAL A 142 -7.00 0.71 -3.25
CA VAL A 142 -7.05 -0.70 -2.85
C VAL A 142 -7.38 -1.63 -4.02
N HIS A 143 -8.24 -1.21 -4.94
CA HIS A 143 -8.52 -1.97 -6.16
C HIS A 143 -7.28 -2.10 -7.05
N ILE A 144 -6.43 -1.06 -7.14
CA ILE A 144 -5.13 -1.14 -7.84
C ILE A 144 -4.22 -2.20 -7.19
N ASP A 145 -4.13 -2.24 -5.87
CA ASP A 145 -3.30 -3.24 -5.17
C ASP A 145 -3.80 -4.67 -5.39
N LYS A 146 -5.11 -4.84 -5.53
CA LYS A 146 -5.77 -6.12 -5.85
C LYS A 146 -5.78 -6.45 -7.35
N ARG A 147 -5.25 -5.57 -8.22
CA ARG A 147 -5.27 -5.70 -9.70
C ARG A 147 -6.67 -5.69 -10.31
N GLU A 148 -7.60 -5.10 -9.63
CA GLU A 148 -8.99 -4.94 -10.04
C GLU A 148 -9.12 -3.60 -10.80
N TRP A 149 -8.51 -3.53 -12.01
CA TRP A 149 -8.33 -2.29 -12.78
C TRP A 149 -9.65 -1.62 -13.14
N THR A 150 -10.62 -2.39 -13.59
CA THR A 150 -11.95 -1.88 -13.99
C THR A 150 -12.68 -1.25 -12.81
N GLN A 151 -12.61 -1.88 -11.63
CA GLN A 151 -13.23 -1.35 -10.42
C GLN A 151 -12.52 -0.06 -9.95
N ALA A 152 -11.17 -0.03 -10.01
CA ALA A 152 -10.42 1.17 -9.68
C ALA A 152 -10.80 2.35 -10.58
N ARG A 153 -10.88 2.12 -11.90
CA ARG A 153 -11.29 3.12 -12.89
C ARG A 153 -12.69 3.64 -12.61
N GLN A 154 -13.64 2.74 -12.37
CA GLN A 154 -15.03 3.11 -12.08
C GLN A 154 -15.11 4.02 -10.85
N VAL A 155 -14.53 3.59 -9.72
CA VAL A 155 -14.54 4.35 -8.46
C VAL A 155 -13.90 5.74 -8.64
N TRP A 156 -12.79 5.85 -9.37
CA TRP A 156 -12.15 7.14 -9.59
C TRP A 156 -12.91 8.05 -10.56
N ASN A 157 -13.59 7.49 -11.55
CA ASN A 157 -14.52 8.26 -12.38
C ASN A 157 -15.69 8.80 -11.54
N ASP A 158 -16.24 7.95 -10.65
CA ASP A 158 -17.32 8.36 -9.75
C ASP A 158 -16.88 9.50 -8.82
N VAL A 159 -15.61 9.46 -8.29
CA VAL A 159 -15.06 10.56 -7.49
C VAL A 159 -15.01 11.87 -8.27
N SER A 160 -14.55 11.84 -9.52
CA SER A 160 -14.41 13.05 -10.33
C SER A 160 -15.78 13.65 -10.76
N LEU A 161 -16.80 12.82 -10.89
CA LEU A 161 -18.15 13.24 -11.27
C LEU A 161 -18.97 13.71 -10.06
N THR A 162 -18.88 12.99 -8.95
CA THR A 162 -19.69 13.26 -7.76
C THR A 162 -19.12 14.41 -6.91
N TYR A 163 -17.81 14.57 -6.90
CA TYR A 163 -17.11 15.55 -6.07
C TYR A 163 -16.15 16.43 -6.89
N PRO A 164 -16.64 17.18 -7.90
CA PRO A 164 -15.79 17.93 -8.85
C PRO A 164 -14.91 18.98 -8.17
N ASP A 165 -15.37 19.58 -7.08
CA ASP A 165 -14.65 20.60 -6.33
C ASP A 165 -13.66 20.04 -5.31
N SER A 166 -13.62 18.70 -5.16
CA SER A 166 -12.70 18.04 -4.25
C SER A 166 -11.27 18.05 -4.79
N PRO A 167 -10.25 18.21 -3.93
CA PRO A 167 -8.83 18.06 -4.35
C PRO A 167 -8.53 16.67 -4.93
N PHE A 168 -9.38 15.67 -4.65
CA PHE A 168 -9.24 14.32 -5.21
C PHE A 168 -9.75 14.18 -6.64
N ALA A 169 -10.66 15.05 -7.11
CA ALA A 169 -11.32 14.93 -8.42
C ALA A 169 -10.30 14.90 -9.58
N GLY A 170 -9.41 15.88 -9.63
CA GLY A 170 -8.42 15.99 -10.70
C GLY A 170 -7.43 14.84 -10.74
N VAL A 171 -7.00 14.34 -9.59
CA VAL A 171 -6.10 13.18 -9.50
C VAL A 171 -6.84 11.89 -9.88
N SER A 172 -8.08 11.71 -9.40
CA SER A 172 -8.92 10.57 -9.74
C SER A 172 -9.14 10.46 -11.25
N ASN A 173 -9.46 11.56 -11.92
CA ASN A 173 -9.65 11.58 -13.37
C ASN A 173 -8.38 11.15 -14.12
N ARG A 174 -7.22 11.70 -13.75
CA ARG A 174 -5.93 11.29 -14.37
C ARG A 174 -5.61 9.83 -14.14
N LEU A 175 -5.82 9.33 -12.93
CA LEU A 175 -5.55 7.92 -12.60
C LEU A 175 -6.54 6.99 -13.32
N ALA A 176 -7.82 7.36 -13.41
CA ALA A 176 -8.83 6.60 -14.15
C ALA A 176 -8.46 6.44 -15.63
N GLN A 177 -8.00 7.54 -16.28
CA GLN A 177 -7.51 7.50 -17.67
C GLN A 177 -6.28 6.60 -17.80
N LYS A 178 -5.30 6.70 -16.89
CA LYS A 178 -4.10 5.85 -16.93
C LYS A 178 -4.40 4.38 -16.70
N VAL A 179 -5.35 4.06 -15.85
CA VAL A 179 -5.76 2.66 -15.60
C VAL A 179 -6.38 2.01 -16.82
N GLU A 180 -6.94 2.78 -17.76
CA GLU A 180 -7.39 2.27 -19.06
C GLU A 180 -6.25 1.62 -19.85
N ASP A 181 -5.02 2.14 -19.72
CA ASP A 181 -3.83 1.55 -20.33
C ASP A 181 -3.46 0.17 -19.77
N ALA A 182 -4.00 -0.22 -18.62
CA ALA A 182 -3.77 -1.55 -18.04
C ALA A 182 -4.29 -2.69 -18.93
N GLU A 183 -5.32 -2.43 -19.73
CA GLU A 183 -5.86 -3.39 -20.68
C GLU A 183 -4.90 -3.63 -21.85
N ASN A 184 -4.10 -2.61 -22.19
CA ASN A 184 -3.13 -2.59 -23.29
C ASN A 184 -1.72 -3.02 -22.86
N LEU A 185 -1.54 -3.46 -21.60
CA LEU A 185 -0.23 -3.92 -21.14
C LEU A 185 0.28 -5.10 -22.00
N PRO A 186 1.56 -5.09 -22.40
CA PRO A 186 2.15 -6.20 -23.15
C PRO A 186 1.97 -7.51 -22.38
N ARG A 187 1.34 -8.49 -23.02
CA ARG A 187 1.12 -9.81 -22.45
C ARG A 187 1.67 -10.90 -23.32
N ARG A 188 2.29 -11.91 -22.72
CA ARG A 188 2.75 -13.12 -23.38
C ARG A 188 1.96 -14.33 -22.84
N SER A 189 1.40 -15.11 -23.76
CA SER A 189 0.61 -16.28 -23.37
C SER A 189 1.54 -17.41 -22.90
N PRO A 190 1.38 -17.92 -21.66
CA PRO A 190 2.12 -19.07 -21.19
C PRO A 190 1.85 -20.34 -22.02
N THR A 191 0.62 -20.48 -22.54
CA THR A 191 0.25 -21.61 -23.41
C THR A 191 0.96 -21.57 -24.75
N ILE A 192 1.06 -20.38 -25.36
CA ILE A 192 1.83 -20.21 -26.61
C ILE A 192 3.32 -20.50 -26.37
N ALA A 193 3.88 -19.98 -25.26
CA ALA A 193 5.27 -20.24 -24.91
C ALA A 193 5.56 -21.73 -24.69
N ALA A 194 4.62 -22.45 -24.06
CA ALA A 194 4.71 -23.90 -23.90
C ALA A 194 4.65 -24.63 -25.26
N ALA A 195 3.63 -24.31 -26.08
CA ALA A 195 3.46 -24.94 -27.40
C ALA A 195 4.67 -24.71 -28.28
N LEU A 196 5.23 -23.51 -28.33
CA LEU A 196 6.45 -23.23 -29.07
C LEU A 196 7.61 -24.11 -28.57
N SER A 197 7.80 -24.24 -27.24
CA SER A 197 8.87 -25.06 -26.65
C SER A 197 8.71 -26.56 -26.89
N VAL A 198 7.47 -27.03 -27.12
CA VAL A 198 7.21 -28.43 -27.54
C VAL A 198 7.72 -28.68 -28.94
N PHE A 199 7.53 -27.75 -29.88
CA PHE A 199 8.03 -27.90 -31.25
C PHE A 199 9.53 -27.65 -31.35
N LEU A 200 10.03 -26.65 -30.68
CA LEU A 200 11.44 -26.24 -30.70
C LEU A 200 11.89 -25.88 -29.28
N PRO A 201 12.73 -26.71 -28.63
CA PRO A 201 13.25 -26.39 -27.31
C PRO A 201 13.86 -24.99 -27.26
N GLY A 202 13.51 -24.20 -26.24
CA GLY A 202 14.01 -22.83 -26.09
C GLY A 202 13.19 -21.74 -26.79
N SER A 203 12.31 -22.06 -27.73
CA SER A 203 11.54 -21.04 -28.46
C SER A 203 10.52 -20.29 -27.60
N GLY A 204 10.00 -20.92 -26.54
CA GLY A 204 9.15 -20.24 -25.56
C GLY A 204 9.89 -19.12 -24.79
N GLN A 205 11.17 -19.32 -24.48
CA GLN A 205 12.05 -18.32 -23.88
C GLN A 205 12.30 -17.17 -24.89
N VAL A 206 12.59 -17.50 -26.13
CA VAL A 206 12.77 -16.50 -27.22
C VAL A 206 11.50 -15.67 -27.40
N TYR A 207 10.33 -16.32 -27.40
CA TYR A 207 9.03 -15.62 -27.48
C TYR A 207 8.83 -14.57 -26.38
N THR A 208 9.42 -14.78 -25.20
CA THR A 208 9.34 -13.87 -24.07
C THR A 208 10.50 -12.85 -23.99
N GLY A 209 11.38 -12.82 -25.02
CA GLY A 209 12.54 -11.93 -25.11
C GLY A 209 13.81 -12.46 -24.44
N ARG A 210 13.79 -13.68 -23.90
CA ARG A 210 14.98 -14.31 -23.27
C ARG A 210 15.73 -15.18 -24.31
N THR A 211 16.30 -14.54 -25.31
CA THR A 211 16.92 -15.20 -26.46
C THR A 211 18.11 -16.09 -26.08
N VAL A 212 18.96 -15.61 -25.14
CA VAL A 212 20.14 -16.36 -24.68
C VAL A 212 19.74 -17.64 -23.97
N ASP A 213 18.73 -17.58 -23.06
CA ASP A 213 18.23 -18.75 -22.35
C ASP A 213 17.58 -19.74 -23.31
N GLY A 214 16.87 -19.23 -24.32
CA GLY A 214 16.27 -20.04 -25.37
C GLY A 214 17.32 -20.78 -26.20
N LEU A 215 18.38 -20.09 -26.61
CA LEU A 215 19.49 -20.68 -27.35
C LEU A 215 20.20 -21.75 -26.50
N TYR A 216 20.46 -21.49 -25.25
CA TYR A 216 21.07 -22.41 -24.31
C TYR A 216 20.23 -23.70 -24.18
N ALA A 217 18.92 -23.55 -24.01
CA ALA A 217 18.00 -24.68 -23.91
C ALA A 217 18.00 -25.51 -25.21
N PHE A 218 17.97 -24.85 -26.37
CA PHE A 218 18.04 -25.51 -27.69
C PHE A 218 19.33 -26.33 -27.87
N VAL A 219 20.48 -25.69 -27.65
CA VAL A 219 21.80 -26.33 -27.82
C VAL A 219 21.94 -27.50 -26.86
N SER A 220 21.53 -27.37 -25.60
CA SER A 220 21.59 -28.46 -24.61
C SER A 220 20.80 -29.70 -25.06
N VAL A 221 19.58 -29.49 -25.52
CA VAL A 221 18.71 -30.60 -25.99
C VAL A 221 19.27 -31.21 -27.28
N ALA A 222 19.73 -30.38 -28.22
CA ALA A 222 20.29 -30.83 -29.49
C ALA A 222 21.57 -31.67 -29.29
N VAL A 223 22.48 -31.22 -28.41
CA VAL A 223 23.74 -31.94 -28.13
C VAL A 223 23.44 -33.25 -27.41
N LEU A 224 22.59 -33.28 -26.38
CA LEU A 224 22.26 -34.48 -25.64
C LEU A 224 21.48 -35.48 -26.51
N GLY A 225 20.50 -34.99 -27.30
CA GLY A 225 19.75 -35.82 -28.23
C GLY A 225 20.62 -36.42 -29.33
N GLY A 226 21.48 -35.60 -29.93
CA GLY A 226 22.45 -36.06 -30.93
C GLY A 226 23.46 -37.04 -30.40
N ALA A 227 23.99 -36.82 -29.18
CA ALA A 227 24.90 -37.77 -28.54
C ALA A 227 24.21 -39.08 -28.18
N SER A 228 22.99 -39.04 -27.66
CA SER A 228 22.21 -40.26 -27.38
C SER A 228 21.96 -41.07 -28.65
N PHE A 229 21.54 -40.42 -29.72
CA PHE A 229 21.32 -41.03 -31.01
C PHE A 229 22.63 -41.71 -31.56
N TYR A 230 23.75 -40.95 -31.53
CA TYR A 230 25.06 -41.45 -31.98
C TYR A 230 25.53 -42.72 -31.26
N TYR A 231 25.37 -42.79 -29.95
CA TYR A 231 25.74 -44.00 -29.20
C TYR A 231 24.74 -45.15 -29.40
N ALA A 232 23.45 -44.83 -29.55
CA ALA A 232 22.43 -45.84 -29.83
C ALA A 232 22.65 -46.52 -31.20
N ASP A 233 22.98 -45.77 -32.25
CA ASP A 233 23.28 -46.26 -33.59
C ASP A 233 24.48 -47.21 -33.60
N ARG A 234 25.39 -47.08 -32.64
CA ARG A 234 26.56 -47.99 -32.45
C ARG A 234 26.30 -49.13 -31.49
N GLY A 235 25.08 -49.36 -31.07
CA GLY A 235 24.70 -50.43 -30.14
C GLY A 235 25.16 -50.18 -28.68
N ARG A 236 25.68 -49.02 -28.35
CA ARG A 236 26.16 -48.66 -26.98
C ARG A 236 25.05 -48.09 -26.12
N TYR A 237 24.04 -48.89 -25.86
CA TYR A 237 22.84 -48.50 -25.12
C TYR A 237 23.12 -48.10 -23.65
N GLU A 238 24.16 -48.68 -23.03
CA GLU A 238 24.60 -48.37 -21.69
C GLU A 238 25.02 -46.87 -21.53
N VAL A 239 25.44 -46.23 -22.63
CA VAL A 239 25.78 -44.80 -22.70
C VAL A 239 24.63 -43.98 -23.28
N ALA A 240 23.96 -44.49 -24.31
CA ALA A 240 22.88 -43.81 -25.01
C ALA A 240 21.68 -43.48 -24.09
N VAL A 241 21.25 -44.46 -23.28
CA VAL A 241 20.05 -44.35 -22.44
C VAL A 241 20.20 -43.29 -21.36
N PRO A 242 21.27 -43.22 -20.55
CA PRO A 242 21.46 -42.15 -19.57
C PRO A 242 21.51 -40.76 -20.22
N ILE A 243 22.18 -40.60 -21.36
CA ILE A 243 22.24 -39.31 -22.09
C ILE A 243 20.86 -38.95 -22.63
N GLY A 244 20.10 -39.90 -23.16
CA GLY A 244 18.72 -39.64 -23.62
C GLY A 244 17.77 -39.22 -22.50
N ILE A 245 17.88 -39.86 -21.33
CA ILE A 245 17.10 -39.45 -20.15
C ILE A 245 17.44 -38.02 -19.75
N LEU A 246 18.73 -37.66 -19.72
CA LEU A 246 19.16 -36.30 -19.43
C LEU A 246 18.65 -35.30 -20.49
N GLY A 247 18.71 -35.67 -21.77
CA GLY A 247 18.15 -34.88 -22.86
C GLY A 247 16.64 -34.63 -22.71
N ALA A 248 15.88 -35.68 -22.36
CA ALA A 248 14.45 -35.59 -22.09
C ALA A 248 14.14 -34.70 -20.89
N PHE A 249 14.97 -34.75 -19.86
CA PHE A 249 14.85 -33.83 -18.71
C PHE A 249 15.06 -32.38 -19.13
N PHE A 250 16.11 -32.07 -19.88
CA PHE A 250 16.34 -30.71 -20.40
C PHE A 250 15.23 -30.24 -21.34
N TYR A 251 14.69 -31.16 -22.16
CA TYR A 251 13.56 -30.85 -23.02
C TYR A 251 12.31 -30.47 -22.21
N GLY A 252 11.92 -31.29 -21.22
CA GLY A 252 10.80 -31.01 -20.33
C GLY A 252 10.99 -29.69 -19.54
N ASN A 253 12.25 -29.47 -19.06
CA ASN A 253 12.59 -28.21 -18.40
C ASN A 253 12.46 -27.01 -19.34
N SER A 254 12.80 -27.13 -20.61
CA SER A 254 12.62 -26.05 -21.61
C SER A 254 11.15 -25.62 -21.75
N ILE A 255 10.22 -26.57 -21.77
CA ILE A 255 8.77 -26.27 -21.81
C ILE A 255 8.34 -25.56 -20.54
N TYR A 256 8.73 -26.08 -19.38
CA TYR A 256 8.41 -25.47 -18.08
C TYR A 256 8.96 -24.06 -17.99
N GLN A 257 10.21 -23.81 -18.36
CA GLN A 257 10.84 -22.50 -18.37
C GLN A 257 10.14 -21.52 -19.33
N GLY A 258 9.69 -21.98 -20.50
CA GLY A 258 8.89 -21.18 -21.43
C GLY A 258 7.62 -20.63 -20.77
N ILE A 259 6.90 -21.47 -20.02
CA ILE A 259 5.72 -21.06 -19.25
C ILE A 259 6.09 -20.02 -18.18
N GLN A 260 7.14 -20.28 -17.41
CA GLN A 260 7.55 -19.42 -16.30
C GLN A 260 8.06 -18.05 -16.79
N THR A 261 8.78 -17.99 -17.90
CA THR A 261 9.26 -16.73 -18.48
C THR A 261 8.09 -15.87 -18.97
N ALA A 262 7.05 -16.48 -19.57
CA ALA A 262 5.84 -15.73 -19.96
C ALA A 262 5.09 -15.16 -18.75
N ARG A 263 4.95 -15.94 -17.68
CA ARG A 263 4.34 -15.47 -16.42
C ARG A 263 5.15 -14.34 -15.79
N THR A 264 6.48 -14.49 -15.76
CA THR A 264 7.39 -13.47 -15.21
C THR A 264 7.32 -12.19 -16.03
N PHE A 265 7.33 -12.28 -17.38
CA PHE A 265 7.17 -11.14 -18.27
C PHE A 265 5.89 -10.34 -17.94
N ASN A 266 4.75 -11.03 -17.88
CA ASN A 266 3.48 -10.40 -17.55
C ASN A 266 3.49 -9.75 -16.16
N GLY A 267 4.01 -10.46 -15.18
CA GLY A 267 4.10 -9.96 -13.79
C GLY A 267 5.02 -8.74 -13.64
N GLN A 268 6.10 -8.67 -14.41
CA GLN A 268 7.02 -7.52 -14.40
C GLN A 268 6.34 -6.27 -14.98
N HIS A 269 5.70 -6.37 -16.15
CA HIS A 269 4.98 -5.25 -16.76
C HIS A 269 3.87 -4.73 -15.88
N GLU A 270 3.08 -5.63 -15.30
CA GLU A 270 2.02 -5.26 -14.36
C GLU A 270 2.56 -4.59 -13.09
N LYS A 271 3.66 -5.11 -12.53
CA LYS A 271 4.31 -4.52 -11.36
C LYS A 271 4.85 -3.12 -11.64
N LEU A 272 5.49 -2.92 -12.78
CA LEU A 272 5.98 -1.60 -13.21
C LEU A 272 4.83 -0.62 -13.41
N PHE A 273 3.77 -1.04 -14.06
CA PHE A 273 2.58 -0.21 -14.22
C PHE A 273 1.98 0.21 -12.88
N ARG A 274 1.77 -0.75 -11.97
CA ARG A 274 1.27 -0.46 -10.62
C ARG A 274 2.20 0.49 -9.85
N SER A 275 3.51 0.29 -9.91
CA SER A 275 4.45 1.17 -9.21
C SER A 275 4.41 2.61 -9.72
N ARG A 276 4.18 2.83 -11.04
CA ARG A 276 3.99 4.17 -11.61
C ARG A 276 2.71 4.82 -11.08
N LEU A 277 1.60 4.10 -11.02
CA LEU A 277 0.35 4.62 -10.45
C LEU A 277 0.53 4.96 -8.96
N GLN A 278 1.16 4.09 -8.19
CA GLN A 278 1.45 4.35 -6.78
C GLN A 278 2.37 5.55 -6.57
N GLN A 279 3.34 5.74 -7.47
CA GLN A 279 4.21 6.92 -7.45
C GLN A 279 3.40 8.20 -7.67
N GLU A 280 2.53 8.25 -8.66
CA GLU A 280 1.68 9.41 -8.93
C GLU A 280 0.72 9.71 -7.77
N ILE A 281 0.16 8.66 -7.15
CA ILE A 281 -0.64 8.81 -5.95
C ILE A 281 0.17 9.48 -4.83
N ARG A 282 1.43 9.08 -4.62
CA ARG A 282 2.32 9.71 -3.63
C ARG A 282 2.64 11.17 -3.98
N GLU A 283 3.00 11.41 -5.25
CA GLU A 283 3.37 12.75 -5.74
C GLU A 283 2.22 13.74 -5.69
N SER A 284 0.97 13.25 -5.71
CA SER A 284 -0.21 14.10 -5.55
C SER A 284 -0.29 14.81 -4.19
N GLY A 285 0.45 14.33 -3.19
CA GLY A 285 0.44 14.88 -1.82
C GLY A 285 -0.87 14.67 -1.05
N LEU A 286 -1.90 14.08 -1.69
CA LEU A 286 -3.23 13.89 -1.10
C LEU A 286 -3.26 12.79 -0.03
N PHE A 287 -2.30 11.88 -0.08
CA PHE A 287 -2.03 10.91 0.96
C PHE A 287 -0.85 11.39 1.81
N GLY A 288 -1.08 12.17 2.86
CA GLY A 288 -0.08 12.30 3.91
C GLY A 288 0.24 10.90 4.45
N VAL A 289 1.53 10.50 4.40
CA VAL A 289 2.14 9.30 5.02
C VAL A 289 1.41 7.93 4.87
N ILE A 290 0.49 7.75 3.92
CA ILE A 290 -0.28 6.50 3.73
C ILE A 290 0.37 5.54 2.73
N SER A 291 1.60 5.77 2.31
CA SER A 291 2.32 4.76 1.55
C SER A 291 3.22 3.99 2.50
N PRO A 292 3.05 2.66 2.68
CA PRO A 292 4.10 1.87 3.27
C PRO A 292 5.38 2.16 2.46
N PRO A 293 6.54 2.29 3.12
CA PRO A 293 7.79 2.39 2.38
C PRO A 293 7.82 1.18 1.46
N VAL A 294 7.77 1.44 0.16
CA VAL A 294 8.07 0.39 -0.82
C VAL A 294 9.48 -0.03 -0.43
N LYS A 295 9.64 -1.26 0.10
CA LYS A 295 10.96 -1.88 0.16
C LYS A 295 11.52 -1.65 -1.24
N GLU A 296 12.59 -0.86 -1.31
CA GLU A 296 13.27 -0.58 -2.57
C GLU A 296 13.50 -1.94 -3.24
N VAL A 297 12.69 -2.23 -4.21
CA VAL A 297 13.00 -3.29 -5.14
C VAL A 297 14.12 -2.69 -5.96
N LYS A 298 15.36 -2.96 -5.55
CA LYS A 298 16.51 -2.74 -6.43
C LYS A 298 16.14 -3.44 -7.72
N LEU A 299 15.67 -2.65 -8.68
CA LEU A 299 15.63 -3.05 -10.08
C LEU A 299 17.09 -3.33 -10.43
N VAL A 300 17.46 -4.59 -10.40
CA VAL A 300 18.61 -5.04 -11.17
C VAL A 300 18.18 -4.88 -12.61
N LEU A 301 18.33 -3.66 -13.12
CA LEU A 301 18.44 -3.44 -14.53
C LEU A 301 19.70 -4.20 -14.95
N TRP A 302 19.51 -5.40 -15.43
CA TRP A 302 20.49 -5.99 -16.31
C TRP A 302 20.49 -5.08 -17.54
N GLU A 303 21.41 -4.12 -17.50
CA GLU A 303 21.86 -3.47 -18.71
C GLU A 303 22.29 -4.61 -19.64
N SER A 304 21.48 -4.83 -20.65
CA SER A 304 21.87 -5.60 -21.81
C SER A 304 22.96 -4.79 -22.53
N GLY A 305 24.18 -4.88 -22.00
CA GLY A 305 25.36 -4.62 -22.77
C GLY A 305 25.60 -5.82 -23.68
N PHE A 306 25.48 -5.56 -24.98
CA PHE A 306 25.65 -6.41 -26.17
C PHE A 306 24.46 -7.25 -26.58
#